data_084278ed332be4d8dff8b884ce94c374
#
_entry.id   084278ed332be4d8dff8b884ce94c374
#
_cell.length_a   1.000
_cell.length_b   1.000
_cell.length_c   1.000
_cell.angle_alpha   90.00
_cell.angle_beta   90.00
_cell.angle_gamma   90.00
#
_symmetry.space_group_name_H-M   'P 1'
#
loop_
_entity.id
_entity.type
_entity.pdbx_description
1 polymer ?
#
loop_
_entity_poly.entity_id
_entity_poly.type
_entity_poly.pdbx_seq_one_letter_code
_entity_poly.pdbx_strand_id
1 'polypeptide(L)'
;YTFHKEDYPSTKQEDTFLQALAQGGFQVEELARMHYPDGHLVENGDYVSLWKQTHELLQQENVVIYEAAFLFEDLFIRTDILVKKGNNIELIEVKAKSFRPTESNTFVGKSGKMISSWRPYLFDVAFQKYVMQKCFPAWNIKANLMLANKNAVASVDGLNQMFRISKKADNRTNIVKTVSSLSETGNSVLGVVNIDDIVNDIHSGKEKYLPNMGFEESVTYLNDLFQENKYANWPVQYSGCKDCEFKASQEDEQKGLKSGYKECFTKQ
;
A
#
# COMPACT_ATOMS: atom_id res chain seq x y z
N TYR A 1 -0.84 9.45 16.16
CA TYR A 1 0.37 8.68 16.46
C TYR A 1 1.62 9.26 15.80
N THR A 2 1.59 9.62 14.53
CA THR A 2 2.77 10.11 13.79
C THR A 2 3.52 11.23 14.52
N PHE A 3 2.81 12.18 15.11
CA PHE A 3 3.37 13.30 15.89
C PHE A 3 3.61 12.98 17.37
N HIS A 4 3.14 11.82 17.86
CA HIS A 4 3.09 11.45 19.28
C HIS A 4 3.63 10.03 19.53
N LYS A 5 4.63 9.60 18.77
CA LYS A 5 5.18 8.24 18.86
C LYS A 5 5.67 7.89 20.25
N GLU A 6 6.26 8.86 20.94
CA GLU A 6 6.81 8.69 22.29
C GLU A 6 5.72 8.63 23.37
N ASP A 7 4.49 9.04 23.05
CA ASP A 7 3.38 9.10 24.01
C ASP A 7 2.57 7.79 24.07
N TYR A 8 2.60 6.97 23.01
CA TYR A 8 1.75 5.78 22.88
C TYR A 8 2.55 4.54 22.50
N PRO A 9 2.21 3.36 23.03
CA PRO A 9 2.78 2.10 22.54
C PRO A 9 2.28 1.79 21.13
N SER A 10 3.02 0.97 20.39
CA SER A 10 2.54 0.38 19.15
C SER A 10 2.73 -1.13 19.18
N THR A 11 1.64 -1.86 19.47
CA THR A 11 1.66 -3.33 19.54
C THR A 11 2.02 -4.00 18.22
N LYS A 12 1.85 -3.30 17.09
CA LYS A 12 2.21 -3.84 15.77
C LYS A 12 3.70 -3.79 15.48
N GLN A 13 4.43 -2.82 16.02
CA GLN A 13 5.88 -2.69 15.80
C GLN A 13 6.66 -3.81 16.48
N GLU A 14 6.15 -4.34 17.57
CA GLU A 14 6.78 -5.41 18.35
C GLU A 14 6.32 -6.82 17.93
N ASP A 15 5.33 -6.92 17.06
CA ASP A 15 4.77 -8.20 16.62
C ASP A 15 5.68 -8.89 15.60
N THR A 16 6.40 -9.92 16.06
CA THR A 16 7.33 -10.72 15.23
C THR A 16 6.64 -11.45 14.07
N PHE A 17 5.36 -11.82 14.24
CA PHE A 17 4.58 -12.44 13.17
C PHE A 17 4.24 -11.43 12.08
N LEU A 18 3.83 -10.22 12.44
CA LEU A 18 3.60 -9.15 11.47
C LEU A 18 4.89 -8.74 10.75
N GLN A 19 6.03 -8.73 11.45
CA GLN A 19 7.33 -8.49 10.83
C GLN A 19 7.68 -9.59 9.81
N ALA A 20 7.43 -10.87 10.12
CA ALA A 20 7.66 -11.96 9.18
C ALA A 20 6.74 -11.89 7.96
N LEU A 21 5.47 -11.49 8.13
CA LEU A 21 4.55 -11.25 7.03
C LEU A 21 5.02 -10.10 6.12
N ALA A 22 5.49 -9.00 6.71
CA ALA A 22 6.05 -7.88 5.95
C ALA A 22 7.30 -8.31 5.16
N GLN A 23 8.16 -9.14 5.73
CA GLN A 23 9.32 -9.69 5.03
C GLN A 23 8.92 -10.53 3.81
N GLY A 24 7.88 -11.38 3.95
CA GLY A 24 7.31 -12.11 2.82
C GLY A 24 6.75 -11.17 1.73
N GLY A 25 6.22 -10.01 2.12
CA GLY A 25 5.79 -8.95 1.21
C GLY A 25 6.90 -8.45 0.30
N PHE A 26 8.07 -8.15 0.85
CA PHE A 26 9.25 -7.70 0.08
C PHE A 26 9.74 -8.74 -0.93
N GLN A 27 9.66 -10.05 -0.61
CA GLN A 27 10.00 -11.11 -1.56
C GLN A 27 9.04 -11.14 -2.76
N VAL A 28 7.73 -10.98 -2.48
CA VAL A 28 6.69 -10.93 -3.53
C VAL A 28 6.85 -9.70 -4.40
N GLU A 29 7.16 -8.56 -3.81
CA GLU A 29 7.42 -7.31 -4.53
C GLU A 29 8.63 -7.43 -5.47
N GLU A 30 9.72 -8.01 -4.98
CA GLU A 30 10.91 -8.20 -5.82
C GLU A 30 10.68 -9.20 -6.96
N LEU A 31 9.89 -10.26 -6.73
CA LEU A 31 9.43 -11.14 -7.80
C LEU A 31 8.52 -10.40 -8.79
N ALA A 32 7.66 -9.50 -8.30
CA ALA A 32 6.79 -8.69 -9.15
C ALA A 32 7.61 -7.77 -10.07
N ARG A 33 8.66 -7.12 -9.56
CA ARG A 33 9.58 -6.29 -10.35
C ARG A 33 10.23 -7.05 -11.50
N MET A 34 10.51 -8.36 -11.34
CA MET A 34 11.06 -9.18 -12.42
C MET A 34 10.11 -9.37 -13.61
N HIS A 35 8.80 -9.18 -13.43
CA HIS A 35 7.82 -9.16 -14.53
C HIS A 35 7.88 -7.87 -15.38
N TYR A 36 8.56 -6.84 -14.89
CA TYR A 36 8.70 -5.54 -15.53
C TYR A 36 10.19 -5.16 -15.58
N PRO A 37 11.01 -5.88 -16.39
CA PRO A 37 12.45 -5.68 -16.41
C PRO A 37 12.84 -4.24 -16.82
N ASP A 38 14.10 -3.89 -16.58
CA ASP A 38 14.70 -2.60 -16.93
C ASP A 38 14.04 -1.38 -16.22
N GLY A 39 13.36 -1.62 -15.11
CA GLY A 39 12.78 -0.56 -14.29
C GLY A 39 13.81 0.19 -13.46
N HIS A 40 13.57 1.48 -13.25
CA HIS A 40 14.38 2.37 -12.43
C HIS A 40 13.82 2.44 -11.01
N LEU A 41 14.63 2.10 -10.01
CA LEU A 41 14.25 2.19 -8.61
C LEU A 41 14.44 3.62 -8.08
N VAL A 42 13.36 4.24 -7.56
CA VAL A 42 13.41 5.52 -6.87
C VAL A 42 13.60 5.27 -5.37
N GLU A 43 14.75 5.66 -4.84
CA GLU A 43 15.08 5.48 -3.43
C GLU A 43 16.02 6.57 -2.91
N ASN A 44 16.23 6.60 -1.59
CA ASN A 44 17.18 7.48 -0.90
C ASN A 44 16.88 8.98 -1.06
N GLY A 45 15.93 9.47 -0.30
CA GLY A 45 15.60 10.89 -0.23
C GLY A 45 14.40 11.18 0.66
N ASP A 46 14.16 12.46 0.88
CA ASP A 46 12.90 12.96 1.41
C ASP A 46 11.81 12.99 0.31
N TYR A 47 10.60 13.36 0.66
CA TYR A 47 9.46 13.36 -0.24
C TYR A 47 9.70 14.18 -1.52
N VAL A 48 10.34 15.35 -1.38
CA VAL A 48 10.64 16.26 -2.50
C VAL A 48 11.72 15.66 -3.41
N SER A 49 12.76 15.08 -2.84
CA SER A 49 13.85 14.44 -3.58
C SER A 49 13.37 13.21 -4.34
N LEU A 50 12.52 12.37 -3.73
CA LEU A 50 11.93 11.21 -4.38
C LEU A 50 11.00 11.60 -5.53
N TRP A 51 10.16 12.63 -5.31
CA TRP A 51 9.33 13.19 -6.37
C TRP A 51 10.17 13.72 -7.54
N LYS A 52 11.26 14.44 -7.26
CA LYS A 52 12.16 14.95 -8.29
C LYS A 52 12.79 13.84 -9.11
N GLN A 53 13.30 12.77 -8.48
CA GLN A 53 13.82 11.59 -9.18
C GLN A 53 12.77 10.97 -10.11
N THR A 54 11.55 10.76 -9.59
CA THR A 54 10.43 10.25 -10.40
C THR A 54 10.13 11.17 -11.57
N HIS A 55 10.03 12.48 -11.33
CA HIS A 55 9.70 13.46 -12.36
C HIS A 55 10.75 13.52 -13.48
N GLU A 56 12.03 13.36 -13.17
CA GLU A 56 13.10 13.25 -14.15
C GLU A 56 12.94 12.00 -15.04
N LEU A 57 12.64 10.85 -14.46
CA LEU A 57 12.39 9.60 -15.20
C LEU A 57 11.15 9.70 -16.10
N LEU A 58 10.10 10.39 -15.64
CA LEU A 58 8.86 10.58 -16.39
C LEU A 58 9.01 11.43 -17.65
N GLN A 59 10.14 12.11 -17.87
CA GLN A 59 10.43 12.80 -19.12
C GLN A 59 10.62 11.81 -20.29
N GLN A 60 10.92 10.56 -20.02
CA GLN A 60 10.98 9.51 -21.03
C GLN A 60 9.57 9.17 -21.52
N GLU A 61 9.43 8.94 -22.82
CA GLU A 61 8.14 8.53 -23.40
C GLU A 61 7.67 7.18 -22.86
N ASN A 62 8.61 6.23 -22.75
CA ASN A 62 8.35 4.90 -22.21
C ASN A 62 9.35 4.64 -21.08
N VAL A 63 8.82 4.30 -19.90
CA VAL A 63 9.66 4.00 -18.73
C VAL A 63 8.92 3.09 -17.76
N VAL A 64 9.67 2.21 -17.09
CA VAL A 64 9.22 1.48 -15.91
C VAL A 64 9.92 2.08 -14.69
N ILE A 65 9.14 2.41 -13.65
CA ILE A 65 9.66 2.98 -12.42
C ILE A 65 9.16 2.15 -11.24
N TYR A 66 10.09 1.69 -10.40
CA TYR A 66 9.75 1.07 -9.12
C TYR A 66 9.78 2.11 -8.02
N GLU A 67 8.85 2.03 -7.08
CA GLU A 67 8.68 2.96 -5.98
C GLU A 67 8.50 4.42 -6.47
N ALA A 68 7.82 4.60 -7.61
CA ALA A 68 7.59 5.93 -8.17
C ALA A 68 6.85 6.81 -7.15
N ALA A 69 7.46 7.94 -6.80
CA ALA A 69 6.95 8.87 -5.82
C ALA A 69 6.20 10.02 -6.49
N PHE A 70 5.05 10.41 -5.94
CA PHE A 70 4.28 11.57 -6.40
C PHE A 70 3.95 12.47 -5.21
N LEU A 71 4.10 13.76 -5.42
CA LEU A 71 3.78 14.79 -4.45
C LEU A 71 2.86 15.82 -5.10
N PHE A 72 1.65 15.96 -4.58
CA PHE A 72 0.70 16.98 -4.97
C PHE A 72 0.24 17.74 -3.72
N GLU A 73 0.61 19.00 -3.60
CA GLU A 73 0.44 19.78 -2.36
C GLU A 73 1.07 19.01 -1.17
N ASP A 74 0.26 18.67 -0.17
CA ASP A 74 0.70 17.91 1.00
C ASP A 74 0.46 16.39 0.88
N LEU A 75 -0.07 15.94 -0.26
CA LEU A 75 -0.37 14.55 -0.51
C LEU A 75 0.83 13.84 -1.16
N PHE A 76 1.39 12.87 -0.46
CA PHE A 76 2.51 12.08 -0.94
C PHE A 76 2.13 10.61 -1.06
N ILE A 77 2.48 9.99 -2.18
CA ILE A 77 2.30 8.56 -2.44
C ILE A 77 3.56 7.95 -3.04
N ARG A 78 3.68 6.63 -2.90
CA ARG A 78 4.63 5.82 -3.68
C ARG A 78 3.87 4.65 -4.28
N THR A 79 4.20 4.31 -5.52
CA THR A 79 3.61 3.18 -6.23
C THR A 79 4.64 2.07 -6.36
N ASP A 80 4.29 0.81 -6.12
CA ASP A 80 5.25 -0.30 -6.20
C ASP A 80 5.86 -0.41 -7.61
N ILE A 81 5.01 -0.41 -8.65
CA ILE A 81 5.44 -0.46 -10.05
C ILE A 81 4.58 0.49 -10.87
N LEU A 82 5.24 1.36 -11.62
CA LEU A 82 4.63 2.25 -12.60
C LEU A 82 5.18 1.93 -13.99
N VAL A 83 4.29 1.68 -14.95
CA VAL A 83 4.65 1.52 -16.36
C VAL A 83 4.03 2.66 -17.16
N LYS A 84 4.88 3.49 -17.78
CA LYS A 84 4.48 4.61 -18.64
C LYS A 84 4.73 4.27 -20.10
N LYS A 85 3.72 4.49 -20.94
CA LYS A 85 3.81 4.44 -22.41
C LYS A 85 3.07 5.67 -22.97
N GLY A 86 3.79 6.71 -23.26
CA GLY A 86 3.20 8.01 -23.53
C GLY A 86 2.34 8.50 -22.37
N ASN A 87 1.07 8.79 -22.64
CA ASN A 87 0.09 9.17 -21.61
C ASN A 87 -0.68 7.96 -21.02
N ASN A 88 -0.38 6.75 -21.44
CA ASN A 88 -0.99 5.56 -20.87
C ASN A 88 -0.11 5.03 -19.73
N ILE A 89 -0.69 4.97 -18.55
CA ILE A 89 0.00 4.59 -17.32
C ILE A 89 -0.65 3.33 -16.74
N GLU A 90 0.17 2.36 -16.38
CA GLU A 90 -0.25 1.26 -15.53
C GLU A 90 0.29 1.51 -14.12
N LEU A 91 -0.61 1.76 -13.18
CA LEU A 91 -0.36 1.75 -11.75
C LEU A 91 -0.56 0.32 -11.28
N ILE A 92 0.47 -0.27 -10.69
CA ILE A 92 0.46 -1.67 -10.23
C ILE A 92 0.93 -1.69 -8.78
N GLU A 93 -0.01 -1.98 -7.91
CA GLU A 93 0.27 -2.19 -6.48
C GLU A 93 0.42 -3.68 -6.21
N VAL A 94 1.48 -4.08 -5.55
CA VAL A 94 1.84 -5.46 -5.26
C VAL A 94 1.43 -5.83 -3.84
N LYS A 95 0.70 -6.92 -3.68
CA LYS A 95 0.35 -7.40 -2.34
C LYS A 95 0.57 -8.91 -2.24
N ALA A 96 1.20 -9.35 -1.17
CA ALA A 96 1.42 -10.77 -0.85
C ALA A 96 0.10 -11.49 -0.49
N LYS A 97 -1.02 -11.00 -0.98
CA LYS A 97 -2.35 -11.57 -0.82
C LYS A 97 -2.73 -12.36 -2.06
N SER A 98 -3.53 -13.38 -1.89
CA SER A 98 -3.84 -14.29 -3.00
C SER A 98 -5.26 -14.12 -3.52
N PHE A 99 -5.43 -14.37 -4.81
CA PHE A 99 -6.71 -14.38 -5.51
C PHE A 99 -6.87 -15.65 -6.35
N ARG A 100 -8.09 -15.92 -6.82
CA ARG A 100 -8.37 -16.97 -7.80
C ARG A 100 -8.84 -16.33 -9.10
N PRO A 101 -8.11 -16.50 -10.21
CA PRO A 101 -8.48 -15.92 -11.51
C PRO A 101 -9.84 -16.38 -12.05
N THR A 102 -10.32 -17.55 -11.58
CA THR A 102 -11.62 -18.12 -11.97
C THR A 102 -12.81 -17.50 -11.24
N GLU A 103 -12.56 -16.70 -10.19
CA GLU A 103 -13.61 -16.01 -9.43
C GLU A 103 -13.84 -14.62 -10.01
N SER A 104 -15.01 -14.39 -10.60
CA SER A 104 -15.40 -13.10 -11.20
C SER A 104 -15.51 -11.96 -10.17
N ASN A 105 -15.62 -12.27 -8.88
CA ASN A 105 -15.89 -11.31 -7.80
C ASN A 105 -14.87 -11.38 -6.66
N THR A 106 -13.57 -11.29 -6.99
CA THR A 106 -12.49 -11.38 -5.98
C THR A 106 -12.62 -10.32 -4.86
N PHE A 107 -13.12 -9.14 -5.18
CA PHE A 107 -13.14 -7.98 -4.27
C PHE A 107 -14.52 -7.63 -3.72
N VAL A 108 -15.57 -8.19 -4.33
CA VAL A 108 -16.96 -7.88 -4.01
C VAL A 108 -17.67 -9.15 -3.56
N GLY A 109 -18.34 -9.09 -2.42
CA GLY A 109 -19.09 -10.22 -1.89
C GLY A 109 -20.43 -10.45 -2.62
N LYS A 110 -21.11 -11.52 -2.28
CA LYS A 110 -22.43 -11.87 -2.86
C LYS A 110 -23.50 -10.78 -2.69
N SER A 111 -23.34 -9.92 -1.69
CA SER A 111 -24.23 -8.77 -1.45
C SER A 111 -23.94 -7.55 -2.32
N GLY A 112 -23.00 -7.62 -3.23
CA GLY A 112 -22.53 -6.47 -4.02
C GLY A 112 -21.65 -5.48 -3.25
N LYS A 113 -21.32 -5.78 -1.98
CA LYS A 113 -20.48 -4.90 -1.15
C LYS A 113 -19.02 -5.32 -1.23
N MET A 114 -18.14 -4.34 -1.18
CA MET A 114 -16.69 -4.55 -1.07
C MET A 114 -16.35 -5.43 0.13
N ILE A 115 -15.53 -6.45 -0.08
CA ILE A 115 -15.07 -7.35 0.98
C ILE A 115 -14.13 -6.58 1.93
N SER A 116 -14.44 -6.56 3.22
CA SER A 116 -13.74 -5.77 4.23
C SER A 116 -12.22 -6.02 4.25
N SER A 117 -11.78 -7.25 4.03
CA SER A 117 -10.35 -7.61 4.01
C SER A 117 -9.61 -7.10 2.77
N TRP A 118 -10.31 -6.65 1.71
CA TRP A 118 -9.72 -6.03 0.53
C TRP A 118 -9.80 -4.50 0.57
N ARG A 119 -10.73 -3.97 1.35
CA ARG A 119 -11.01 -2.55 1.43
C ARG A 119 -9.77 -1.65 1.61
N PRO A 120 -8.83 -1.91 2.55
CA PRO A 120 -7.65 -1.07 2.71
C PRO A 120 -6.81 -0.96 1.44
N TYR A 121 -6.59 -2.07 0.74
CA TYR A 121 -5.77 -2.10 -0.48
C TYR A 121 -6.44 -1.39 -1.66
N LEU A 122 -7.76 -1.51 -1.79
CA LEU A 122 -8.51 -0.86 -2.86
C LEU A 122 -8.58 0.65 -2.67
N PHE A 123 -8.73 1.13 -1.44
CA PHE A 123 -8.67 2.55 -1.12
C PHE A 123 -7.25 3.12 -1.23
N ASP A 124 -6.21 2.34 -0.94
CA ASP A 124 -4.81 2.69 -1.14
C ASP A 124 -4.55 2.98 -2.63
N VAL A 125 -4.89 2.05 -3.52
CA VAL A 125 -4.73 2.25 -4.97
C VAL A 125 -5.61 3.40 -5.50
N ALA A 126 -6.82 3.56 -4.97
CA ALA A 126 -7.68 4.69 -5.34
C ALA A 126 -7.03 6.03 -4.95
N PHE A 127 -6.42 6.11 -3.77
CA PHE A 127 -5.69 7.30 -3.33
C PHE A 127 -4.45 7.55 -4.18
N GLN A 128 -3.69 6.52 -4.49
CA GLN A 128 -2.53 6.64 -5.39
C GLN A 128 -2.95 7.17 -6.77
N LYS A 129 -3.98 6.58 -7.40
CA LYS A 129 -4.50 7.04 -8.70
C LYS A 129 -4.98 8.48 -8.62
N TYR A 130 -5.65 8.88 -7.54
CA TYR A 130 -6.11 10.25 -7.33
C TYR A 130 -4.96 11.26 -7.32
N VAL A 131 -3.92 11.00 -6.52
CA VAL A 131 -2.75 11.90 -6.44
C VAL A 131 -2.03 11.99 -7.79
N MET A 132 -1.83 10.85 -8.46
CA MET A 132 -1.23 10.82 -9.80
C MET A 132 -2.05 11.63 -10.81
N GLN A 133 -3.38 11.52 -10.76
CA GLN A 133 -4.28 12.25 -11.66
C GLN A 133 -4.26 13.76 -11.39
N LYS A 134 -4.06 14.19 -10.12
CA LYS A 134 -3.85 15.61 -9.78
C LYS A 134 -2.51 16.12 -10.30
N CYS A 135 -1.44 15.32 -10.24
CA CYS A 135 -0.13 15.67 -10.82
C CYS A 135 -0.18 15.75 -12.35
N PHE A 136 -0.89 14.82 -13.00
CA PHE A 136 -0.93 14.67 -14.46
C PHE A 136 -2.37 14.44 -14.96
N PRO A 137 -3.18 15.50 -15.10
CA PRO A 137 -4.59 15.37 -15.49
C PRO A 137 -4.82 14.72 -16.86
N ALA A 138 -3.85 14.79 -17.77
CA ALA A 138 -3.92 14.22 -19.12
C ALA A 138 -3.59 12.72 -19.18
N TRP A 139 -3.18 12.10 -18.07
CA TRP A 139 -2.85 10.69 -18.06
C TRP A 139 -4.06 9.78 -18.07
N ASN A 140 -3.97 8.70 -18.84
CA ASN A 140 -4.91 7.58 -18.81
C ASN A 140 -4.33 6.50 -17.89
N ILE A 141 -4.77 6.49 -16.63
CA ILE A 141 -4.21 5.63 -15.59
C ILE A 141 -5.10 4.40 -15.40
N LYS A 142 -4.54 3.22 -15.65
CA LYS A 142 -5.11 1.92 -15.31
C LYS A 142 -4.63 1.49 -13.93
N ALA A 143 -5.56 1.22 -13.03
CA ALA A 143 -5.29 0.75 -11.68
C ALA A 143 -5.30 -0.78 -11.61
N ASN A 144 -4.23 -1.36 -11.11
CA ASN A 144 -4.08 -2.80 -11.04
C ASN A 144 -3.54 -3.23 -9.66
N LEU A 145 -3.94 -4.43 -9.24
CA LEU A 145 -3.30 -5.17 -8.15
C LEU A 145 -2.53 -6.36 -8.73
N MET A 146 -1.29 -6.55 -8.31
CA MET A 146 -0.52 -7.76 -8.58
C MET A 146 -0.51 -8.66 -7.35
N LEU A 147 -1.04 -9.85 -7.49
CA LEU A 147 -1.41 -10.74 -6.40
C LEU A 147 -0.92 -12.17 -6.64
N ALA A 148 -0.75 -12.94 -5.56
CA ALA A 148 -0.45 -14.36 -5.68
C ALA A 148 -1.65 -15.13 -6.26
N ASN A 149 -1.42 -15.88 -7.33
CA ASN A 149 -2.43 -16.70 -8.01
C ASN A 149 -2.56 -18.06 -7.32
N LYS A 150 -3.69 -18.29 -6.65
CA LYS A 150 -3.97 -19.57 -5.97
C LYS A 150 -4.05 -20.79 -6.88
N ASN A 151 -4.28 -20.59 -8.18
CA ASN A 151 -4.35 -21.68 -9.16
C ASN A 151 -2.98 -21.98 -9.78
N ALA A 152 -1.98 -21.11 -9.55
CA ALA A 152 -0.64 -21.35 -10.04
C ALA A 152 0.12 -22.34 -9.15
N VAL A 153 0.91 -23.18 -9.81
CA VAL A 153 1.83 -24.11 -9.14
C VAL A 153 3.25 -23.69 -9.53
N ALA A 154 4.09 -23.45 -8.51
CA ALA A 154 5.51 -23.19 -8.74
C ALA A 154 6.14 -24.40 -9.43
N SER A 155 6.87 -24.17 -10.52
CA SER A 155 7.56 -25.21 -11.30
C SER A 155 9.03 -25.35 -10.91
N VAL A 156 9.48 -24.58 -9.92
CA VAL A 156 10.84 -24.64 -9.36
C VAL A 156 10.77 -24.83 -7.86
N ASP A 157 11.70 -25.58 -7.32
CA ASP A 157 11.83 -25.75 -5.88
C ASP A 157 12.54 -24.55 -5.25
N GLY A 158 12.12 -24.18 -4.05
CA GLY A 158 12.78 -23.13 -3.28
C GLY A 158 12.65 -21.71 -3.87
N LEU A 159 11.56 -21.41 -4.59
CA LEU A 159 11.34 -20.08 -5.18
C LEU A 159 11.56 -18.93 -4.16
N ASN A 160 11.11 -19.08 -2.92
CA ASN A 160 11.33 -18.11 -1.86
C ASN A 160 12.81 -17.95 -1.46
N GLN A 161 13.63 -18.96 -1.67
CA GLN A 161 15.07 -18.92 -1.37
C GLN A 161 15.85 -18.13 -2.43
N MET A 162 15.25 -17.92 -3.60
CA MET A 162 15.81 -17.08 -4.66
C MET A 162 15.77 -15.59 -4.30
N PHE A 163 14.98 -15.22 -3.32
CA PHE A 163 14.78 -13.83 -2.82
C PHE A 163 15.12 -13.79 -1.33
N ARG A 164 16.42 -13.73 -1.01
CA ARG A 164 16.90 -13.79 0.37
C ARG A 164 16.74 -12.44 1.06
N ILE A 165 16.14 -12.48 2.24
CA ILE A 165 15.98 -11.30 3.10
C ILE A 165 17.33 -11.02 3.76
N SER A 166 17.78 -9.79 3.67
CA SER A 166 18.97 -9.25 4.33
C SER A 166 18.65 -7.90 4.96
N LYS A 167 19.58 -7.37 5.75
CA LYS A 167 19.48 -6.02 6.32
C LYS A 167 20.55 -5.13 5.72
N LYS A 168 20.18 -3.92 5.30
CA LYS A 168 21.14 -2.85 4.95
C LYS A 168 21.82 -2.34 6.23
N ALA A 169 22.90 -1.57 6.09
CA ALA A 169 23.63 -0.98 7.22
C ALA A 169 22.75 -0.06 8.11
N ASP A 170 21.69 0.49 7.55
CA ASP A 170 20.67 1.32 8.23
C ASP A 170 19.50 0.53 8.80
N ASN A 171 19.63 -0.81 8.92
CA ASN A 171 18.62 -1.76 9.38
C ASN A 171 17.39 -1.92 8.48
N ARG A 172 17.31 -1.25 7.32
CA ARG A 172 16.21 -1.47 6.38
C ARG A 172 16.30 -2.88 5.78
N THR A 173 15.14 -3.46 5.53
CA THR A 173 15.04 -4.74 4.83
C THR A 173 15.51 -4.58 3.39
N ASN A 174 16.31 -5.53 2.93
CA ASN A 174 16.80 -5.61 1.57
C ASN A 174 16.59 -7.03 1.06
N ILE A 175 16.32 -7.18 -0.23
CA ILE A 175 16.22 -8.50 -0.88
C ILE A 175 17.43 -8.70 -1.77
N VAL A 176 18.12 -9.80 -1.54
CA VAL A 176 19.22 -10.26 -2.39
C VAL A 176 18.68 -11.34 -3.31
N LYS A 177 18.64 -11.03 -4.61
CA LYS A 177 18.25 -12.01 -5.63
C LYS A 177 19.42 -12.92 -5.96
N THR A 178 19.15 -14.23 -6.08
CA THR A 178 20.10 -15.22 -6.57
C THR A 178 19.84 -15.60 -8.03
N VAL A 179 18.82 -15.00 -8.63
CA VAL A 179 18.42 -15.16 -10.04
C VAL A 179 18.46 -13.81 -10.76
N SER A 180 18.72 -13.83 -12.06
CA SER A 180 18.88 -12.64 -12.88
C SER A 180 17.73 -12.43 -13.87
N SER A 181 16.95 -13.46 -14.16
CA SER A 181 15.83 -13.40 -15.10
C SER A 181 14.57 -14.05 -14.56
N LEU A 182 13.40 -13.60 -15.03
CA LEU A 182 12.11 -14.17 -14.67
C LEU A 182 12.00 -15.64 -15.07
N SER A 183 12.65 -16.06 -16.16
CA SER A 183 12.63 -17.47 -16.61
C SER A 183 13.22 -18.44 -15.59
N GLU A 184 14.17 -17.98 -14.77
CA GLU A 184 14.78 -18.79 -13.70
C GLU A 184 13.81 -19.04 -12.54
N THR A 185 12.77 -18.23 -12.37
CA THR A 185 11.75 -18.40 -11.33
C THR A 185 10.65 -19.40 -11.72
N GLY A 186 10.74 -19.98 -12.92
CA GLY A 186 9.76 -20.94 -13.42
C GLY A 186 8.44 -20.29 -13.85
N ASN A 187 7.33 -21.03 -13.71
CA ASN A 187 6.01 -20.52 -14.03
C ASN A 187 5.63 -19.36 -13.11
N SER A 188 4.98 -18.35 -13.67
CA SER A 188 4.51 -17.21 -12.86
C SER A 188 3.49 -17.67 -11.82
N VAL A 189 3.76 -17.31 -10.57
CA VAL A 189 2.84 -17.51 -9.44
C VAL A 189 2.10 -16.21 -9.08
N LEU A 190 2.37 -15.12 -9.80
CA LEU A 190 1.69 -13.84 -9.66
C LEU A 190 0.74 -13.60 -10.84
N GLY A 191 -0.28 -12.80 -10.61
CA GLY A 191 -1.20 -12.35 -11.64
C GLY A 191 -1.65 -10.91 -11.40
N VAL A 192 -1.86 -10.18 -12.49
CA VAL A 192 -2.34 -8.79 -12.47
C VAL A 192 -3.85 -8.79 -12.61
N VAL A 193 -4.52 -8.04 -11.74
CA VAL A 193 -5.98 -7.87 -11.74
C VAL A 193 -6.28 -6.39 -11.89
N ASN A 194 -6.98 -6.02 -12.96
CA ASN A 194 -7.46 -4.65 -13.13
C ASN A 194 -8.59 -4.36 -12.13
N ILE A 195 -8.53 -3.19 -11.50
CA ILE A 195 -9.48 -2.75 -10.49
C ILE A 195 -10.08 -1.36 -10.80
N ASP A 196 -10.02 -0.92 -12.06
CA ASP A 196 -10.50 0.40 -12.46
C ASP A 196 -11.96 0.63 -12.09
N ASP A 197 -12.84 -0.36 -12.29
CA ASP A 197 -14.26 -0.23 -11.96
C ASP A 197 -14.47 0.04 -10.46
N ILE A 198 -13.70 -0.65 -9.61
CA ILE A 198 -13.78 -0.45 -8.15
C ILE A 198 -13.21 0.91 -7.74
N VAL A 199 -12.09 1.31 -8.34
CA VAL A 199 -11.51 2.63 -8.09
C VAL A 199 -12.47 3.74 -8.54
N ASN A 200 -13.16 3.57 -9.67
CA ASN A 200 -14.18 4.51 -10.12
C ASN A 200 -15.39 4.55 -9.16
N ASP A 201 -15.82 3.43 -8.62
CA ASP A 201 -16.87 3.37 -7.59
C ASP A 201 -16.44 4.10 -6.30
N ILE A 202 -15.16 4.03 -5.93
CA ILE A 202 -14.60 4.77 -4.80
C ILE A 202 -14.57 6.27 -5.11
N HIS A 203 -14.01 6.68 -6.24
CA HIS A 203 -13.90 8.10 -6.62
C HIS A 203 -15.26 8.76 -6.80
N SER A 204 -16.26 8.05 -7.30
CA SER A 204 -17.63 8.56 -7.45
C SER A 204 -18.41 8.65 -6.12
N GLY A 205 -17.84 8.13 -5.01
CA GLY A 205 -18.47 8.12 -3.69
C GLY A 205 -19.55 7.04 -3.51
N LYS A 206 -19.66 6.10 -4.44
CA LYS A 206 -20.51 4.90 -4.28
C LYS A 206 -19.98 4.02 -3.16
N GLU A 207 -18.65 3.86 -3.10
CA GLU A 207 -17.94 3.26 -1.96
C GLU A 207 -17.29 4.39 -1.13
N LYS A 208 -17.64 4.49 0.15
CA LYS A 208 -17.19 5.58 1.02
C LYS A 208 -16.13 5.11 1.99
N TYR A 209 -15.04 5.88 2.14
CA TYR A 209 -14.05 5.67 3.19
C TYR A 209 -14.60 6.12 4.55
N LEU A 210 -15.01 7.37 4.63
CA LEU A 210 -15.67 7.95 5.80
C LEU A 210 -17.18 8.00 5.59
N PRO A 211 -18.01 7.71 6.60
CA PRO A 211 -19.46 7.84 6.51
C PRO A 211 -19.86 9.27 6.10
N ASN A 212 -20.81 9.36 5.19
CA ASN A 212 -21.41 10.63 4.71
C ASN A 212 -20.48 11.59 3.98
N MET A 213 -19.25 11.18 3.65
CA MET A 213 -18.29 11.98 2.86
C MET A 213 -17.97 11.28 1.54
N GLY A 214 -17.81 12.06 0.48
CA GLY A 214 -17.23 11.60 -0.78
C GLY A 214 -15.75 11.28 -0.64
N PHE A 215 -15.15 10.71 -1.68
CA PHE A 215 -13.74 10.31 -1.62
C PHE A 215 -12.83 11.54 -1.46
N GLU A 216 -12.95 12.53 -2.33
CA GLU A 216 -12.13 13.76 -2.30
C GLU A 216 -12.35 14.55 -1.01
N GLU A 217 -13.59 14.66 -0.55
CA GLU A 217 -13.92 15.29 0.74
C GLU A 217 -13.24 14.55 1.91
N SER A 218 -13.23 13.23 1.88
CA SER A 218 -12.53 12.41 2.89
C SER A 218 -11.03 12.64 2.87
N VAL A 219 -10.42 12.74 1.68
CA VAL A 219 -8.98 13.03 1.53
C VAL A 219 -8.65 14.40 2.12
N THR A 220 -9.40 15.44 1.74
CA THR A 220 -9.21 16.81 2.26
C THR A 220 -9.36 16.84 3.78
N TYR A 221 -10.46 16.29 4.30
CA TYR A 221 -10.71 16.25 5.74
C TYR A 221 -9.58 15.56 6.53
N LEU A 222 -9.10 14.41 6.05
CA LEU A 222 -8.02 13.69 6.72
C LEU A 222 -6.68 14.41 6.61
N ASN A 223 -6.40 15.05 5.48
CA ASN A 223 -5.21 15.87 5.30
C ASN A 223 -5.20 17.06 6.26
N ASP A 224 -6.32 17.80 6.36
CA ASP A 224 -6.44 18.95 7.27
C ASP A 224 -6.24 18.53 8.73
N LEU A 225 -6.85 17.40 9.15
CA LEU A 225 -6.63 16.86 10.49
C LEU A 225 -5.16 16.53 10.74
N PHE A 226 -4.47 15.97 9.74
CA PHE A 226 -3.07 15.61 9.87
C PHE A 226 -2.19 16.85 9.94
N GLN A 227 -2.36 17.83 9.04
CA GLN A 227 -1.58 19.05 8.99
C GLN A 227 -1.75 19.90 10.26
N GLU A 228 -2.98 19.99 10.77
CA GLU A 228 -3.30 20.77 11.94
C GLU A 228 -3.08 20.02 13.26
N ASN A 229 -2.62 18.75 13.19
CA ASN A 229 -2.50 17.85 14.35
C ASN A 229 -3.77 17.82 15.22
N LYS A 230 -4.93 17.85 14.54
CA LYS A 230 -6.24 17.86 15.19
C LYS A 230 -6.75 16.45 15.45
N TYR A 231 -7.59 16.35 16.43
CA TYR A 231 -8.29 15.13 16.79
C TYR A 231 -9.52 14.91 15.89
N ALA A 232 -9.60 13.74 15.26
CA ALA A 232 -10.84 13.35 14.59
C ALA A 232 -11.88 12.94 15.64
N ASN A 233 -12.99 13.67 15.73
CA ASN A 233 -14.13 13.25 16.55
C ASN A 233 -14.90 12.15 15.79
N TRP A 234 -14.43 10.90 15.92
CA TRP A 234 -14.97 9.76 15.20
C TRP A 234 -15.74 8.85 16.14
N PRO A 235 -16.93 8.34 15.76
CA PRO A 235 -17.65 7.41 16.60
C PRO A 235 -16.85 6.12 16.79
N VAL A 236 -16.54 5.79 18.03
CA VAL A 236 -15.79 4.58 18.38
C VAL A 236 -16.67 3.35 18.10
N GLN A 237 -16.14 2.42 17.31
CA GLN A 237 -16.77 1.12 17.08
C GLN A 237 -16.04 0.06 17.90
N TYR A 238 -16.70 -0.47 18.93
CA TYR A 238 -16.09 -1.46 19.83
C TYR A 238 -15.47 -2.66 19.08
N SER A 239 -16.17 -3.17 18.07
CA SER A 239 -15.66 -4.28 17.24
C SER A 239 -14.37 -3.97 16.49
N GLY A 240 -14.15 -2.71 16.08
CA GLY A 240 -12.93 -2.28 15.40
C GLY A 240 -11.82 -1.87 16.36
N CYS A 241 -12.17 -1.47 17.59
CA CYS A 241 -11.20 -0.93 18.55
C CYS A 241 -10.71 -1.95 19.59
N LYS A 242 -11.32 -3.14 19.68
CA LYS A 242 -10.89 -4.18 20.64
C LYS A 242 -9.40 -4.54 20.50
N ASP A 243 -8.90 -4.56 19.26
CA ASP A 243 -7.51 -4.87 18.90
C ASP A 243 -6.75 -3.57 18.53
N CYS A 244 -6.98 -2.50 19.29
CA CYS A 244 -6.37 -1.20 19.05
C CYS A 244 -4.84 -1.28 19.18
N GLU A 245 -4.14 -0.87 18.14
CA GLU A 245 -2.67 -0.83 18.10
C GLU A 245 -2.05 -0.01 19.24
N PHE A 246 -2.75 1.07 19.64
CA PHE A 246 -2.29 2.03 20.66
C PHE A 246 -2.87 1.75 22.04
N LYS A 247 -3.23 0.52 22.32
CA LYS A 247 -3.73 0.10 23.64
C LYS A 247 -2.54 -0.17 24.56
N ALA A 248 -2.37 0.68 25.58
CA ALA A 248 -1.33 0.51 26.58
C ALA A 248 -1.66 -0.67 27.52
N SER A 249 -0.65 -1.47 27.85
CA SER A 249 -0.66 -2.42 28.95
C SER A 249 -0.46 -1.70 30.30
N GLN A 250 -0.61 -2.42 31.42
CA GLN A 250 -0.30 -1.86 32.73
C GLN A 250 1.19 -1.45 32.83
N GLU A 251 2.09 -2.22 32.21
CA GLU A 251 3.51 -1.93 32.18
C GLU A 251 3.81 -0.67 31.38
N ASP A 252 3.15 -0.47 30.23
CA ASP A 252 3.27 0.75 29.42
C ASP A 252 2.81 1.98 30.20
N GLU A 253 1.67 1.87 30.90
CA GLU A 253 1.15 2.96 31.74
C GLU A 253 2.10 3.30 32.91
N GLN A 254 2.76 2.30 33.50
CA GLN A 254 3.81 2.53 34.53
C GLN A 254 5.04 3.25 33.96
N LYS A 255 5.34 3.06 32.67
CA LYS A 255 6.38 3.80 31.96
C LYS A 255 5.93 5.20 31.51
N GLY A 256 4.69 5.59 31.79
CA GLY A 256 4.13 6.91 31.46
C GLY A 256 3.48 7.00 30.09
N LEU A 257 3.33 5.87 29.38
CA LEU A 257 2.68 5.87 28.06
C LEU A 257 1.15 6.01 28.19
N LYS A 258 0.55 6.72 27.27
CA LYS A 258 -0.90 6.91 27.14
C LYS A 258 -1.54 5.74 26.41
N SER A 259 -2.81 5.46 26.71
CA SER A 259 -3.59 4.46 25.98
C SER A 259 -4.57 5.13 25.02
N GLY A 260 -4.31 5.06 23.72
CA GLY A 260 -5.23 5.56 22.70
C GLY A 260 -6.60 4.87 22.78
N TYR A 261 -6.64 3.60 23.17
CA TYR A 261 -7.90 2.90 23.44
C TYR A 261 -8.70 3.60 24.55
N LYS A 262 -8.10 3.87 25.71
CA LYS A 262 -8.77 4.54 26.84
C LYS A 262 -9.23 5.94 26.42
N GLU A 263 -8.40 6.72 25.75
CA GLU A 263 -8.76 8.07 25.31
C GLU A 263 -9.96 8.09 24.35
N CYS A 264 -10.05 7.14 23.42
CA CYS A 264 -11.18 7.03 22.50
C CYS A 264 -12.50 6.72 23.23
N PHE A 265 -12.46 5.94 24.32
CA PHE A 265 -13.66 5.55 25.06
C PHE A 265 -14.04 6.50 26.21
N THR A 266 -13.11 7.32 26.68
CA THR A 266 -13.39 8.30 27.75
C THR A 266 -13.85 9.66 27.24
N LYS A 267 -13.65 9.96 25.94
CA LYS A 267 -14.04 11.24 25.31
C LYS A 267 -15.45 11.18 24.66
N GLN A 268 -16.18 10.08 24.82
CA GLN A 268 -17.60 9.95 24.49
C GLN A 268 -18.42 10.14 25.74
#